data_38fe1696e004cb89b02344bb539e4ac1
#
_entry.id   38fe1696e004cb89b02344bb539e4ac1
#
_cell.length_a   1.000
_cell.length_b   1.000
_cell.length_c   1.000
_cell.angle_alpha   90.00
_cell.angle_beta   90.00
_cell.angle_gamma   90.00
#
_symmetry.space_group_name_H-M   'P 1'
#
loop_
_entity.id
_entity.type
_entity.pdbx_description
1 polymer ?
#
loop_
_entity_poly.entity_id
_entity_poly.type
_entity_poly.pdbx_seq_one_letter_code
_entity_poly.pdbx_strand_id
1 'polypeptide(L)'
;MVNTVDLKNKTNELLRNAIAGDPVIITLRGKPAASLTRLTEADLESFVLRHAGIRTAETPQQGPWRYMSLRSPLGTAYVAYSDRGIGSLDLADSDASFERTFRRRFSRPIHRDARPPRDLRRSLAGFLSRRGPFRGQIDLTLVGPFERSVLEQLRQIPRGQVRTYREIATALGHPSASRAVGNACAKNPVPLIIPCHRVVRSDGGLGGYSLRGGPALKRQLLQEEEADLG
;
A
#
# COMPACT_ATOMS: atom_id res chain seq x y z
N MET A 1 26.59 11.40 16.54
CA MET A 1 26.95 10.09 17.13
C MET A 1 27.27 10.31 18.59
N VAL A 2 26.74 9.48 19.45
CA VAL A 2 26.81 9.62 20.91
C VAL A 2 27.39 8.32 21.49
N ASN A 3 28.31 8.41 22.41
CA ASN A 3 28.84 7.24 23.10
C ASN A 3 28.01 6.91 24.36
N THR A 4 28.29 5.78 24.99
CA THR A 4 27.54 5.31 26.19
C THR A 4 27.67 6.22 27.40
N VAL A 5 28.75 7.00 27.51
CA VAL A 5 28.97 7.97 28.60
C VAL A 5 28.09 9.21 28.38
N ASP A 6 28.04 9.71 27.13
CA ASP A 6 27.15 10.81 26.76
C ASP A 6 25.68 10.43 26.96
N LEU A 7 25.29 9.19 26.65
CA LEU A 7 23.95 8.69 26.89
C LEU A 7 23.54 8.80 28.36
N LYS A 8 24.46 8.47 29.28
CA LYS A 8 24.22 8.57 30.73
C LYS A 8 24.12 10.03 31.22
N ASN A 9 24.92 10.92 30.67
CA ASN A 9 25.06 12.28 31.18
C ASN A 9 24.15 13.30 30.49
N LYS A 10 23.70 13.02 29.25
CA LYS A 10 22.93 13.95 28.42
C LYS A 10 21.58 13.36 27.96
N THR A 11 21.04 12.41 28.72
CA THR A 11 19.81 11.67 28.33
C THR A 11 18.67 12.60 27.92
N ASN A 12 18.41 13.67 28.69
CA ASN A 12 17.29 14.58 28.42
C ASN A 12 17.48 15.42 27.15
N GLU A 13 18.72 15.75 26.80
CA GLU A 13 19.04 16.46 25.56
C GLU A 13 18.88 15.53 24.35
N LEU A 14 19.38 14.31 24.45
CA LEU A 14 19.28 13.30 23.41
C LEU A 14 17.83 12.88 23.15
N LEU A 15 17.01 12.77 24.21
CA LEU A 15 15.58 12.52 24.07
C LEU A 15 14.86 13.68 23.38
N ARG A 16 15.20 14.93 23.71
CA ARG A 16 14.60 16.09 23.03
C ARG A 16 14.93 16.10 21.53
N ASN A 17 16.18 15.81 21.17
CA ASN A 17 16.59 15.73 19.76
C ASN A 17 15.85 14.61 19.02
N ALA A 18 15.76 13.42 19.62
CA ALA A 18 15.02 12.31 19.03
C ALA A 18 13.50 12.62 18.87
N ILE A 19 12.90 13.34 19.83
CA ILE A 19 11.50 13.79 19.76
C ILE A 19 11.32 14.87 18.65
N ALA A 20 12.32 15.73 18.45
CA ALA A 20 12.33 16.73 17.38
C ALA A 20 12.47 16.12 15.96
N GLY A 21 12.81 14.83 15.87
CA GLY A 21 12.94 14.11 14.61
C GLY A 21 14.38 13.84 14.18
N ASP A 22 15.37 14.29 14.95
CA ASP A 22 16.77 14.05 14.68
C ASP A 22 17.18 12.66 15.20
N PRO A 23 17.62 11.72 14.34
CA PRO A 23 18.00 10.39 14.79
C PRO A 23 19.30 10.45 15.62
N VAL A 24 19.24 9.95 16.84
CA VAL A 24 20.41 9.84 17.74
C VAL A 24 21.03 8.45 17.59
N ILE A 25 22.21 8.36 17.01
CA ILE A 25 22.94 7.09 16.84
C ILE A 25 23.85 6.88 18.05
N ILE A 26 23.61 5.82 18.79
CA ILE A 26 24.41 5.40 19.93
C ILE A 26 25.54 4.48 19.44
N THR A 27 26.77 4.79 19.81
CA THR A 27 27.92 3.98 19.43
C THR A 27 28.51 3.26 20.65
N LEU A 28 28.95 2.03 20.46
CA LEU A 28 29.74 1.27 21.42
C LEU A 28 31.11 0.98 20.81
N ARG A 29 32.18 1.45 21.46
CA ARG A 29 33.58 1.34 20.96
C ARG A 29 33.72 1.85 19.54
N GLY A 30 33.11 2.99 19.22
CA GLY A 30 33.15 3.64 17.90
C GLY A 30 32.31 2.98 16.81
N LYS A 31 31.60 1.89 17.08
CA LYS A 31 30.69 1.23 16.12
C LYS A 31 29.24 1.54 16.46
N PRO A 32 28.37 1.77 15.45
CA PRO A 32 26.92 1.94 15.70
C PRO A 32 26.35 0.71 16.41
N ALA A 33 25.67 0.93 17.53
CA ALA A 33 25.10 -0.13 18.36
C ALA A 33 23.57 -0.02 18.48
N ALA A 34 23.02 1.20 18.50
CA ALA A 34 21.58 1.46 18.58
C ALA A 34 21.23 2.83 18.01
N SER A 35 19.97 3.08 17.75
CA SER A 35 19.45 4.41 17.44
C SER A 35 18.26 4.75 18.32
N LEU A 36 18.15 6.03 18.71
CA LEU A 36 16.96 6.61 19.32
C LEU A 36 16.25 7.41 18.25
N THR A 37 15.00 7.07 17.99
CA THR A 37 14.12 7.80 17.09
C THR A 37 12.80 8.06 17.79
N ARG A 38 12.06 9.05 17.33
CA ARG A 38 10.70 9.29 17.80
C ARG A 38 9.86 8.05 17.50
N LEU A 39 9.24 7.48 18.54
CA LEU A 39 8.25 6.43 18.36
C LEU A 39 6.99 7.02 17.75
N THR A 40 6.49 6.41 16.71
CA THR A 40 5.14 6.64 16.21
C THR A 40 4.13 5.86 17.07
N GLU A 41 2.85 6.20 16.99
CA GLU A 41 1.80 5.44 17.67
C GLU A 41 1.84 3.94 17.32
N ALA A 42 2.11 3.61 16.05
CA ALA A 42 2.27 2.23 15.58
C ALA A 42 3.52 1.53 16.16
N ASP A 43 4.61 2.27 16.37
CA ASP A 43 5.81 1.73 17.01
C ASP A 43 5.57 1.46 18.51
N LEU A 44 4.82 2.35 19.18
CA LEU A 44 4.45 2.20 20.58
C LEU A 44 3.53 0.98 20.78
N GLU A 45 2.53 0.82 19.93
CA GLU A 45 1.65 -0.33 19.94
C GLU A 45 2.42 -1.64 19.75
N SER A 46 3.33 -1.68 18.76
CA SER A 46 4.21 -2.82 18.52
C SER A 46 5.17 -3.10 19.66
N PHE A 47 5.63 -2.06 20.36
CA PHE A 47 6.51 -2.17 21.53
C PHE A 47 5.74 -2.73 22.73
N VAL A 48 4.56 -2.18 23.04
CA VAL A 48 3.70 -2.62 24.15
C VAL A 48 3.29 -4.07 23.93
N LEU A 49 2.85 -4.46 22.74
CA LEU A 49 2.46 -5.82 22.43
C LEU A 49 3.61 -6.83 22.62
N ARG A 50 4.85 -6.46 22.27
CA ARG A 50 6.03 -7.31 22.46
C ARG A 50 6.46 -7.46 23.92
N HIS A 51 6.32 -6.42 24.75
CA HIS A 51 6.84 -6.42 26.13
C HIS A 51 5.79 -6.76 27.18
N ALA A 52 4.50 -6.66 26.85
CA ALA A 52 3.41 -7.04 27.76
C ALA A 52 3.22 -8.56 27.91
N GLY A 53 4.08 -9.39 27.30
CA GLY A 53 3.92 -10.83 27.28
C GLY A 53 2.63 -11.30 26.58
N ILE A 54 1.92 -10.36 25.98
CA ILE A 54 0.84 -10.68 25.07
C ILE A 54 1.54 -11.30 23.87
N ARG A 55 1.53 -12.64 23.79
CA ARG A 55 1.84 -13.30 22.53
C ARG A 55 0.91 -12.65 21.52
N THR A 56 1.45 -11.74 20.69
CA THR A 56 0.75 -11.39 19.46
C THR A 56 0.38 -12.72 18.87
N ALA A 57 -0.91 -13.00 18.78
CA ALA A 57 -1.37 -14.19 18.05
C ALA A 57 -0.49 -14.21 16.82
N GLU A 58 0.35 -15.24 16.69
CA GLU A 58 1.36 -15.35 15.64
C GLU A 58 0.67 -14.83 14.41
N THR A 59 1.22 -13.77 13.78
CA THR A 59 0.59 -13.23 12.56
C THR A 59 0.38 -14.46 11.72
N PRO A 60 -0.85 -14.95 11.51
CA PRO A 60 -1.10 -16.33 11.06
C PRO A 60 -0.16 -16.51 9.89
N GLN A 61 0.74 -17.51 9.93
CA GLN A 61 1.81 -17.69 8.95
C GLN A 61 1.13 -17.50 7.60
N GLN A 62 1.32 -16.33 7.01
CA GLN A 62 0.68 -16.01 5.76
C GLN A 62 1.25 -17.04 4.81
N GLY A 63 0.39 -17.89 4.28
CA GLY A 63 0.79 -18.87 3.28
C GLY A 63 1.59 -18.15 2.18
N PRO A 64 2.43 -18.86 1.45
CA PRO A 64 3.32 -18.23 0.49
C PRO A 64 2.51 -17.40 -0.50
N TRP A 65 2.97 -16.17 -0.77
CA TRP A 65 2.39 -15.35 -1.82
C TRP A 65 2.62 -16.06 -3.17
N ARG A 66 1.55 -16.22 -3.90
CA ARG A 66 1.53 -16.84 -5.23
C ARG A 66 1.04 -15.81 -6.24
N TYR A 67 1.41 -15.98 -7.50
CA TYR A 67 0.90 -15.11 -8.54
C TYR A 67 0.53 -15.88 -9.80
N MET A 68 -0.36 -15.27 -10.59
CA MET A 68 -0.69 -15.67 -11.94
C MET A 68 -0.62 -14.47 -12.87
N SER A 69 -0.54 -14.73 -14.17
CA SER A 69 -0.67 -13.71 -15.21
C SER A 69 -1.90 -13.97 -16.07
N LEU A 70 -2.53 -12.87 -16.52
CA LEU A 70 -3.72 -12.87 -17.36
C LEU A 70 -3.56 -11.82 -18.47
N ARG A 71 -3.95 -12.15 -19.67
CA ARG A 71 -4.05 -11.16 -20.75
C ARG A 71 -5.25 -10.25 -20.50
N SER A 72 -5.07 -8.96 -20.72
CA SER A 72 -6.11 -7.94 -20.63
C SER A 72 -5.98 -6.94 -21.77
N PRO A 73 -7.01 -6.12 -22.04
CA PRO A 73 -6.91 -5.01 -23.00
C PRO A 73 -5.81 -3.99 -22.67
N LEU A 74 -5.40 -3.93 -21.38
CA LEU A 74 -4.36 -3.03 -20.89
C LEU A 74 -2.95 -3.64 -20.94
N GLY A 75 -2.81 -4.87 -21.44
CA GLY A 75 -1.58 -5.64 -21.43
C GLY A 75 -1.66 -6.86 -20.49
N THR A 76 -0.50 -7.45 -20.19
CA THR A 76 -0.45 -8.60 -19.28
C THR A 76 -0.57 -8.13 -17.82
N ALA A 77 -1.68 -8.50 -17.19
CA ALA A 77 -1.90 -8.26 -15.77
C ALA A 77 -1.31 -9.39 -14.94
N TYR A 78 -0.48 -9.05 -13.98
CA TYR A 78 0.07 -9.95 -12.98
C TYR A 78 -0.65 -9.73 -11.66
N VAL A 79 -1.13 -10.81 -11.06
CA VAL A 79 -1.93 -10.75 -9.84
C VAL A 79 -1.31 -11.65 -8.78
N ALA A 80 -0.86 -11.04 -7.68
CA ALA A 80 -0.43 -11.76 -6.49
C ALA A 80 -1.61 -11.98 -5.55
N TYR A 81 -1.65 -13.15 -4.93
CA TYR A 81 -2.70 -13.53 -3.99
C TYR A 81 -2.17 -14.46 -2.90
N SER A 82 -2.88 -14.44 -1.78
CA SER A 82 -2.72 -15.33 -0.64
C SER A 82 -4.00 -16.15 -0.45
N ASP A 83 -4.06 -16.93 0.60
CA ASP A 83 -5.28 -17.64 0.99
C ASP A 83 -6.40 -16.68 1.49
N ARG A 84 -6.06 -15.39 1.73
CA ARG A 84 -7.01 -14.33 2.13
C ARG A 84 -7.55 -13.52 0.95
N GLY A 85 -6.96 -13.64 -0.23
CA GLY A 85 -7.39 -12.89 -1.41
C GLY A 85 -6.26 -12.27 -2.21
N ILE A 86 -6.61 -11.34 -3.06
CA ILE A 86 -5.68 -10.61 -3.93
C ILE A 86 -4.98 -9.52 -3.13
N GLY A 87 -3.65 -9.51 -3.15
CA GLY A 87 -2.84 -8.49 -2.47
C GLY A 87 -2.03 -7.57 -3.39
N SER A 88 -1.88 -7.93 -4.68
CA SER A 88 -1.24 -7.04 -5.65
C SER A 88 -1.74 -7.30 -7.07
N LEU A 89 -1.88 -6.23 -7.83
CA LEU A 89 -2.12 -6.25 -9.27
C LEU A 89 -1.19 -5.26 -9.95
N ASP A 90 -0.49 -5.67 -11.00
CA ASP A 90 0.37 -4.80 -11.78
C ASP A 90 0.35 -5.19 -13.26
N LEU A 91 0.71 -4.24 -14.14
CA LEU A 91 0.96 -4.48 -15.56
C LEU A 91 2.47 -4.58 -15.76
N ALA A 92 2.98 -5.77 -16.00
CA ALA A 92 4.40 -6.03 -16.15
C ALA A 92 4.72 -6.74 -17.48
N ASP A 93 5.97 -6.59 -17.92
CA ASP A 93 6.41 -7.19 -19.19
C ASP A 93 6.83 -8.66 -19.04
N SER A 94 7.18 -9.07 -17.81
CA SER A 94 7.62 -10.44 -17.54
C SER A 94 7.42 -10.83 -16.06
N ASP A 95 7.41 -12.13 -15.82
CA ASP A 95 7.41 -12.73 -14.49
C ASP A 95 8.53 -12.15 -13.62
N ALA A 96 9.75 -12.13 -14.14
CA ALA A 96 10.90 -11.62 -13.41
C ALA A 96 10.77 -10.13 -13.02
N SER A 97 10.17 -9.30 -13.89
CA SER A 97 9.90 -7.90 -13.58
C SER A 97 8.87 -7.75 -12.47
N PHE A 98 7.77 -8.50 -12.56
CA PHE A 98 6.72 -8.51 -11.53
C PHE A 98 7.27 -8.97 -10.18
N GLU A 99 7.98 -10.11 -10.15
CA GLU A 99 8.56 -10.65 -8.91
C GLU A 99 9.54 -9.70 -8.24
N ARG A 100 10.44 -9.05 -9.01
CA ARG A 100 11.36 -8.03 -8.46
C ARG A 100 10.60 -6.88 -7.85
N THR A 101 9.57 -6.37 -8.53
CA THR A 101 8.74 -5.26 -8.06
C THR A 101 8.00 -5.64 -6.78
N PHE A 102 7.40 -6.80 -6.75
CA PHE A 102 6.69 -7.32 -5.57
C PHE A 102 7.63 -7.47 -4.37
N ARG A 103 8.77 -8.15 -4.55
CA ARG A 103 9.76 -8.36 -3.48
C ARG A 103 10.31 -7.03 -2.95
N ARG A 104 10.63 -6.09 -3.83
CA ARG A 104 11.11 -4.74 -3.45
C ARG A 104 10.06 -3.98 -2.66
N ARG A 105 8.78 -4.08 -3.04
CA ARG A 105 7.70 -3.32 -2.44
C ARG A 105 7.25 -3.88 -1.10
N PHE A 106 7.17 -5.19 -0.98
CA PHE A 106 6.55 -5.84 0.17
C PHE A 106 7.53 -6.63 1.04
N SER A 107 8.80 -6.75 0.62
CA SER A 107 9.83 -7.54 1.32
C SER A 107 9.38 -8.99 1.60
N ARG A 108 8.62 -9.58 0.67
CA ARG A 108 8.06 -10.92 0.79
C ARG A 108 8.44 -11.78 -0.41
N PRO A 109 8.71 -13.09 -0.21
CA PRO A 109 8.86 -14.03 -1.30
C PRO A 109 7.54 -14.21 -2.04
N ILE A 110 7.64 -14.46 -3.34
CA ILE A 110 6.49 -14.74 -4.20
C ILE A 110 6.88 -15.80 -5.23
N HIS A 111 5.95 -16.66 -5.59
CA HIS A 111 6.15 -17.76 -6.53
C HIS A 111 5.04 -17.79 -7.57
N ARG A 112 5.38 -18.16 -8.80
CA ARG A 112 4.39 -18.42 -9.84
C ARG A 112 3.55 -19.65 -9.46
N ASP A 113 2.23 -19.50 -9.54
CA ASP A 113 1.32 -20.62 -9.36
C ASP A 113 1.05 -21.28 -10.73
N ALA A 114 1.45 -22.55 -10.86
CA ALA A 114 1.19 -23.31 -12.07
C ALA A 114 -0.29 -23.72 -12.21
N ARG A 115 -1.04 -23.75 -11.10
CA ARG A 115 -2.44 -24.19 -11.03
C ARG A 115 -3.28 -23.25 -10.19
N PRO A 116 -3.44 -21.96 -10.62
CA PRO A 116 -4.20 -21.00 -9.85
C PRO A 116 -5.67 -21.42 -9.68
N PRO A 117 -6.32 -21.03 -8.58
CA PRO A 117 -7.71 -21.34 -8.32
C PRO A 117 -8.60 -20.93 -9.49
N ARG A 118 -9.38 -21.86 -10.02
CA ARG A 118 -10.18 -21.66 -11.25
C ARG A 118 -11.18 -20.50 -11.11
N ASP A 119 -11.82 -20.40 -9.95
CA ASP A 119 -12.83 -19.36 -9.71
C ASP A 119 -12.20 -17.98 -9.60
N LEU A 120 -11.05 -17.87 -8.93
CA LEU A 120 -10.29 -16.62 -8.87
C LEU A 120 -9.86 -16.18 -10.27
N ARG A 121 -9.30 -17.12 -11.07
CA ARG A 121 -8.89 -16.85 -12.45
C ARG A 121 -10.06 -16.40 -13.32
N ARG A 122 -11.23 -17.06 -13.21
CA ARG A 122 -12.44 -16.72 -13.95
C ARG A 122 -12.96 -15.34 -13.57
N SER A 123 -13.04 -15.04 -12.26
CA SER A 123 -13.48 -13.74 -11.74
C SER A 123 -12.57 -12.61 -12.22
N LEU A 124 -11.25 -12.79 -12.15
CA LEU A 124 -10.27 -11.82 -12.65
C LEU A 124 -10.33 -11.63 -14.16
N ALA A 125 -10.44 -12.71 -14.92
CA ALA A 125 -10.55 -12.63 -16.38
C ALA A 125 -11.81 -11.86 -16.79
N GLY A 126 -12.95 -12.10 -16.13
CA GLY A 126 -14.18 -11.35 -16.33
C GLY A 126 -14.03 -9.87 -16.01
N PHE A 127 -13.44 -9.56 -14.86
CA PHE A 127 -13.18 -8.18 -14.44
C PHE A 127 -12.23 -7.45 -15.40
N LEU A 128 -11.09 -8.03 -15.72
CA LEU A 128 -10.09 -7.42 -16.61
C LEU A 128 -10.60 -7.25 -18.04
N SER A 129 -11.53 -8.10 -18.49
CA SER A 129 -12.23 -7.95 -19.76
C SER A 129 -13.46 -7.05 -19.68
N ARG A 130 -13.67 -6.36 -18.54
CA ARG A 130 -14.77 -5.41 -18.28
C ARG A 130 -16.18 -6.00 -18.39
N ARG A 131 -16.30 -7.32 -18.20
CA ARG A 131 -17.59 -8.04 -18.22
C ARG A 131 -18.33 -8.01 -16.89
N GLY A 132 -17.80 -7.29 -15.89
CA GLY A 132 -18.44 -7.15 -14.59
C GLY A 132 -17.50 -6.75 -13.45
N PRO A 133 -18.02 -6.53 -12.24
CA PRO A 133 -17.23 -6.19 -11.08
C PRO A 133 -16.40 -7.39 -10.61
N PHE A 134 -15.24 -7.10 -10.01
CA PHE A 134 -14.49 -8.12 -9.28
C PHE A 134 -15.24 -8.50 -7.99
N ARG A 135 -15.49 -9.79 -7.81
CA ARG A 135 -16.23 -10.33 -6.64
C ARG A 135 -15.34 -11.17 -5.70
N GLY A 136 -14.02 -11.07 -5.82
CA GLY A 136 -13.10 -11.79 -4.95
C GLY A 136 -12.74 -11.00 -3.69
N GLN A 137 -12.07 -11.68 -2.76
CA GLN A 137 -11.51 -11.06 -1.57
C GLN A 137 -10.22 -10.31 -1.91
N ILE A 138 -9.94 -9.24 -1.16
CA ILE A 138 -8.73 -8.44 -1.27
C ILE A 138 -7.97 -8.57 0.06
N ASP A 139 -6.71 -8.96 -0.04
CA ASP A 139 -5.80 -9.05 1.11
C ASP A 139 -4.98 -7.76 1.22
N LEU A 140 -5.35 -6.90 2.16
CA LEU A 140 -4.66 -5.64 2.47
C LEU A 140 -3.70 -5.76 3.65
N THR A 141 -3.27 -6.97 4.02
CA THR A 141 -2.35 -7.18 5.15
C THR A 141 -0.94 -6.64 4.89
N LEU A 142 -0.60 -6.37 3.61
CA LEU A 142 0.69 -5.79 3.20
C LEU A 142 0.72 -4.25 3.25
N VAL A 143 -0.39 -3.59 3.63
CA VAL A 143 -0.47 -2.12 3.71
C VAL A 143 -0.68 -1.65 5.14
N GLY A 144 -0.15 -0.46 5.44
CA GLY A 144 -0.30 0.16 6.75
C GLY A 144 -1.76 0.55 7.09
N PRO A 145 -2.06 0.84 8.35
CA PRO A 145 -3.43 1.14 8.79
C PRO A 145 -4.05 2.33 8.05
N PHE A 146 -3.33 3.45 7.92
CA PHE A 146 -3.84 4.63 7.22
C PHE A 146 -4.09 4.36 5.74
N GLU A 147 -3.13 3.76 5.03
CA GLU A 147 -3.29 3.37 3.63
C GLU A 147 -4.50 2.45 3.46
N ARG A 148 -4.70 1.50 4.38
CA ARG A 148 -5.86 0.60 4.35
C ARG A 148 -7.17 1.37 4.46
N SER A 149 -7.29 2.29 5.42
CA SER A 149 -8.49 3.12 5.57
C SER A 149 -8.77 3.95 4.32
N VAL A 150 -7.73 4.52 3.69
CA VAL A 150 -7.88 5.20 2.40
C VAL A 150 -8.40 4.24 1.34
N LEU A 151 -7.75 3.09 1.15
CA LEU A 151 -8.12 2.12 0.11
C LEU A 151 -9.56 1.59 0.28
N GLU A 152 -10.02 1.43 1.50
CA GLU A 152 -11.40 1.04 1.81
C GLU A 152 -12.39 2.14 1.41
N GLN A 153 -12.07 3.42 1.63
CA GLN A 153 -12.87 4.54 1.12
C GLN A 153 -12.90 4.58 -0.41
N LEU A 154 -11.76 4.33 -1.07
CA LEU A 154 -11.73 4.29 -2.53
C LEU A 154 -12.64 3.22 -3.12
N ARG A 155 -12.78 2.07 -2.48
CA ARG A 155 -13.68 0.99 -2.91
C ARG A 155 -15.16 1.39 -2.95
N GLN A 156 -15.54 2.42 -2.21
CA GLN A 156 -16.91 2.91 -2.17
C GLN A 156 -17.23 3.86 -3.33
N ILE A 157 -16.25 4.31 -4.12
CA ILE A 157 -16.48 5.21 -5.24
C ILE A 157 -17.07 4.40 -6.41
N PRO A 158 -18.33 4.66 -6.81
CA PRO A 158 -18.93 3.92 -7.91
C PRO A 158 -18.26 4.20 -9.24
N ARG A 159 -18.49 3.33 -10.22
CA ARG A 159 -18.10 3.56 -11.61
C ARG A 159 -18.79 4.83 -12.13
N GLY A 160 -18.06 5.64 -12.90
CA GLY A 160 -18.57 6.89 -13.46
C GLY A 160 -18.58 8.07 -12.48
N GLN A 161 -18.15 7.86 -11.23
CA GLN A 161 -18.04 8.93 -10.25
C GLN A 161 -16.58 9.17 -9.85
N VAL A 162 -16.27 10.40 -9.50
CA VAL A 162 -14.97 10.77 -8.95
C VAL A 162 -15.12 11.38 -7.56
N ARG A 163 -14.02 11.35 -6.79
CA ARG A 163 -13.87 12.08 -5.54
C ARG A 163 -12.53 12.81 -5.56
N THR A 164 -12.46 13.94 -4.88
CA THR A 164 -11.19 14.61 -4.71
C THR A 164 -10.37 14.01 -3.57
N TYR A 165 -9.04 14.17 -3.61
CA TYR A 165 -8.18 13.80 -2.48
C TYR A 165 -8.63 14.44 -1.17
N ARG A 166 -9.18 15.66 -1.24
CA ARG A 166 -9.69 16.39 -0.07
C ARG A 166 -10.96 15.74 0.49
N GLU A 167 -11.90 15.35 -0.35
CA GLU A 167 -13.13 14.67 0.09
C GLU A 167 -12.81 13.35 0.79
N ILE A 168 -11.88 12.56 0.24
CA ILE A 168 -11.44 11.32 0.89
C ILE A 168 -10.78 11.62 2.24
N ALA A 169 -9.91 12.63 2.32
CA ALA A 169 -9.28 13.05 3.57
C ALA A 169 -10.31 13.50 4.61
N THR A 170 -11.31 14.27 4.19
CA THR A 170 -12.41 14.71 5.07
C THR A 170 -13.26 13.55 5.55
N ALA A 171 -13.60 12.60 4.67
CA ALA A 171 -14.37 11.40 5.03
C ALA A 171 -13.65 10.52 6.06
N LEU A 172 -12.31 10.57 6.09
CA LEU A 172 -11.48 9.88 7.08
C LEU A 172 -11.27 10.68 8.39
N GLY A 173 -11.89 11.86 8.52
CA GLY A 173 -11.71 12.73 9.68
C GLY A 173 -10.40 13.55 9.68
N HIS A 174 -9.66 13.56 8.57
CA HIS A 174 -8.36 14.23 8.43
C HIS A 174 -8.33 15.21 7.25
N PRO A 175 -9.10 16.34 7.27
CA PRO A 175 -9.30 17.22 6.11
C PRO A 175 -8.01 17.85 5.55
N SER A 176 -6.95 17.95 6.36
CA SER A 176 -5.64 18.43 5.93
C SER A 176 -4.75 17.34 5.28
N ALA A 177 -5.16 16.08 5.30
CA ALA A 177 -4.34 14.94 4.89
C ALA A 177 -4.40 14.62 3.38
N SER A 178 -4.83 15.53 2.51
CA SER A 178 -4.97 15.29 1.07
C SER A 178 -3.69 14.77 0.41
N ARG A 179 -2.50 15.24 0.83
CA ARG A 179 -1.21 14.73 0.35
C ARG A 179 -0.96 13.28 0.80
N ALA A 180 -1.31 12.94 2.04
CA ALA A 180 -1.19 11.59 2.55
C ALA A 180 -2.13 10.62 1.81
N VAL A 181 -3.37 11.04 1.51
CA VAL A 181 -4.30 10.29 0.65
C VAL A 181 -3.70 10.09 -0.75
N GLY A 182 -3.08 11.12 -1.34
CA GLY A 182 -2.38 10.99 -2.62
C GLY A 182 -1.26 9.96 -2.58
N ASN A 183 -0.47 9.94 -1.51
CA ASN A 183 0.59 8.93 -1.29
C ASN A 183 0.00 7.52 -1.14
N ALA A 184 -1.11 7.37 -0.42
CA ALA A 184 -1.81 6.08 -0.29
C ALA A 184 -2.34 5.60 -1.65
N CYS A 185 -2.92 6.49 -2.46
CA CYS A 185 -3.31 6.17 -3.85
C CYS A 185 -2.13 5.72 -4.70
N ALA A 186 -0.98 6.39 -4.61
CA ALA A 186 0.24 6.01 -5.33
C ALA A 186 0.78 4.65 -4.89
N LYS A 187 0.54 4.28 -3.64
CA LYS A 187 0.90 2.99 -3.04
C LYS A 187 -0.23 1.95 -3.12
N ASN A 188 -1.31 2.18 -3.85
CA ASN A 188 -2.37 1.19 -4.00
C ASN A 188 -1.79 -0.12 -4.56
N PRO A 189 -1.89 -1.26 -3.84
CA PRO A 189 -1.33 -2.52 -4.30
C PRO A 189 -2.21 -3.21 -5.34
N VAL A 190 -3.49 -2.88 -5.40
CA VAL A 190 -4.49 -3.58 -6.25
C VAL A 190 -5.25 -2.57 -7.11
N PRO A 191 -4.54 -1.77 -7.93
CA PRO A 191 -5.19 -0.79 -8.79
C PRO A 191 -6.17 -1.45 -9.76
N LEU A 192 -7.09 -0.70 -10.33
CA LEU A 192 -8.28 -1.13 -11.08
C LEU A 192 -9.35 -1.70 -10.17
N ILE A 193 -9.05 -2.72 -9.35
CA ILE A 193 -9.98 -3.34 -8.39
C ILE A 193 -10.29 -2.34 -7.27
N ILE A 194 -9.25 -1.70 -6.72
CA ILE A 194 -9.39 -0.51 -5.85
C ILE A 194 -9.19 0.71 -6.74
N PRO A 195 -10.26 1.47 -7.01
CA PRO A 195 -10.30 2.42 -8.11
C PRO A 195 -9.64 3.77 -7.77
N CYS A 196 -8.32 3.78 -7.48
CA CYS A 196 -7.59 5.02 -7.23
C CYS A 196 -7.55 5.97 -8.45
N HIS A 197 -7.89 5.49 -9.65
CA HIS A 197 -8.10 6.35 -10.82
C HIS A 197 -9.32 7.27 -10.67
N ARG A 198 -10.30 6.95 -9.82
CA ARG A 198 -11.48 7.79 -9.53
C ARG A 198 -11.19 8.89 -8.52
N VAL A 199 -9.93 9.05 -8.06
CA VAL A 199 -9.56 10.13 -7.15
C VAL A 199 -8.80 11.21 -7.91
N VAL A 200 -9.31 12.43 -7.90
CA VAL A 200 -8.82 13.57 -8.69
C VAL A 200 -8.42 14.74 -7.77
N ARG A 201 -7.80 15.76 -8.33
CA ARG A 201 -7.47 16.99 -7.61
C ARG A 201 -8.69 17.90 -7.54
N SER A 202 -8.77 18.74 -6.52
CA SER A 202 -9.85 19.72 -6.36
C SER A 202 -9.79 20.90 -7.35
N ASP A 203 -8.71 21.01 -8.13
CA ASP A 203 -8.56 21.99 -9.23
C ASP A 203 -8.92 21.39 -10.61
N GLY A 204 -9.59 20.23 -10.67
CA GLY A 204 -9.92 19.52 -11.89
C GLY A 204 -8.77 18.68 -12.48
N GLY A 205 -7.56 18.75 -11.91
CA GLY A 205 -6.42 17.99 -12.37
C GLY A 205 -6.53 16.50 -12.01
N LEU A 206 -6.09 15.60 -12.90
CA LEU A 206 -6.19 14.15 -12.67
C LEU A 206 -5.32 13.65 -11.51
N GLY A 207 -4.18 14.31 -11.24
CA GLY A 207 -3.17 13.77 -10.34
C GLY A 207 -2.43 12.57 -10.92
N GLY A 208 -1.63 11.88 -10.10
CA GLY A 208 -0.84 10.71 -10.50
C GLY A 208 -1.67 9.43 -10.62
N TYR A 209 -1.04 8.40 -11.22
CA TYR A 209 -1.58 7.03 -11.23
C TYR A 209 -0.46 6.01 -11.09
N SER A 210 -0.70 4.94 -10.34
CA SER A 210 0.34 3.99 -9.94
C SER A 210 0.65 2.92 -10.99
N LEU A 211 -0.30 2.60 -11.89
CA LEU A 211 -0.05 1.65 -12.97
C LEU A 211 0.78 2.25 -14.09
N ARG A 212 1.46 1.38 -14.82
CA ARG A 212 2.15 1.70 -16.05
C ARG A 212 1.18 2.40 -17.02
N GLY A 213 1.63 3.51 -17.61
CA GLY A 213 0.76 4.41 -18.38
C GLY A 213 0.39 5.68 -17.62
N GLY A 214 0.54 5.69 -16.29
CA GLY A 214 0.42 6.90 -15.46
C GLY A 214 -0.87 7.69 -15.71
N PRO A 215 -0.79 9.04 -15.74
CA PRO A 215 -1.95 9.89 -15.91
C PRO A 215 -2.71 9.67 -17.24
N ALA A 216 -2.03 9.21 -18.31
CA ALA A 216 -2.67 8.90 -19.59
C ALA A 216 -3.63 7.71 -19.45
N LEU A 217 -3.18 6.63 -18.79
CA LEU A 217 -4.04 5.48 -18.51
C LEU A 217 -5.20 5.86 -17.56
N LYS A 218 -4.94 6.71 -16.57
CA LYS A 218 -5.99 7.21 -15.69
C LYS A 218 -7.09 7.93 -16.46
N ARG A 219 -6.71 8.83 -17.39
CA ARG A 219 -7.65 9.54 -18.26
C ARG A 219 -8.48 8.57 -19.09
N GLN A 220 -7.82 7.61 -19.73
CA GLN A 220 -8.50 6.58 -20.52
C GLN A 220 -9.54 5.82 -19.67
N LEU A 221 -9.18 5.38 -18.45
CA LEU A 221 -10.08 4.66 -17.57
C LEU A 221 -11.32 5.51 -17.19
N LEU A 222 -11.12 6.79 -16.87
CA LEU A 222 -12.20 7.71 -16.53
C LEU A 222 -13.12 7.97 -17.73
N GLN A 223 -12.56 8.14 -18.93
CA GLN A 223 -13.34 8.28 -20.16
C GLN A 223 -14.20 7.04 -20.46
N GLU A 224 -13.62 5.85 -20.30
CA GLU A 224 -14.34 4.59 -20.48
C GLU A 224 -15.41 4.33 -19.40
N GLU A 225 -15.30 4.99 -18.28
CA GLU A 225 -16.30 4.98 -17.22
C GLU A 225 -17.36 6.06 -17.41
N GLU A 226 -17.20 6.95 -18.41
CA GLU A 226 -18.04 8.13 -18.63
C GLU A 226 -18.10 9.01 -17.36
N ALA A 227 -16.95 9.12 -16.66
CA ALA A 227 -16.87 9.82 -15.41
C ALA A 227 -17.01 11.32 -15.62
N ASP A 228 -17.91 11.93 -14.88
CA ASP A 228 -18.03 13.38 -14.79
C ASP A 228 -16.86 13.91 -13.93
N LEU A 229 -16.04 14.77 -14.54
CA LEU A 229 -14.87 15.35 -13.88
C LEU A 229 -15.18 16.68 -13.21
N GLY A 230 -16.43 17.19 -13.33
CA GLY A 230 -16.87 18.48 -12.77
C GLY A 230 -16.48 19.67 -13.63
#